data_3ca2f798e4f61c2c3a4548c35e058364
#
_entry.id   3ca2f798e4f61c2c3a4548c35e058364
#
_cell.length_a   1.000
_cell.length_b   1.000
_cell.length_c   1.000
_cell.angle_alpha   90.00
_cell.angle_beta   90.00
_cell.angle_gamma   90.00
#
_symmetry.space_group_name_H-M   'P 1'
#
loop_
_entity.id
_entity.type
_entity.pdbx_description
1 polymer ?
#
loop_
_entity_poly.entity_id
_entity_poly.type
_entity_poly.pdbx_seq_one_letter_code
_entity_poly.pdbx_strand_id
1 'polypeptide(L)'
;MSKFEYANAPESSSVVNIQSRYQLFINGRFVAPKSGRYFKSINPATGNELSQFASASESDIDAAVKAARSALNKTWSKLSANERGKYLFRIARILQERAREFAVAETLDNGKPIRESRDTDIPLAAQHFFYHAGWADKLDHVVKNPKPYGVVAQIIPWNFPLLMLAWKIAPALATGNTVVLKPAETTPLTALLFAQVCQQAELPDGVVNIITGDGVTGANLVKHPGVDKIAFTGSTEVGKAIARSIANTSKVATLRSEEHTSELQSRETISY
;
A
#
# COMPACT_ATOMS: atom_id res chain seq x y z
N MET A 1 -24.15 -39.44 -12.80
CA MET A 1 -23.86 -38.06 -12.40
C MET A 1 -22.56 -37.66 -13.08
N SER A 2 -22.62 -36.73 -14.05
CA SER A 2 -21.43 -36.21 -14.71
C SER A 2 -20.61 -35.46 -13.68
N LYS A 3 -19.35 -35.84 -13.48
CA LYS A 3 -18.42 -35.03 -12.70
C LYS A 3 -18.23 -33.71 -13.43
N PHE A 4 -18.58 -32.61 -12.80
CA PHE A 4 -18.20 -31.30 -13.31
C PHE A 4 -16.67 -31.21 -13.28
N GLU A 5 -16.04 -31.21 -14.43
CA GLU A 5 -14.63 -30.83 -14.54
C GLU A 5 -14.59 -29.31 -14.67
N TYR A 6 -14.04 -28.66 -13.65
CA TYR A 6 -13.76 -27.23 -13.72
C TYR A 6 -12.62 -26.99 -14.72
N ALA A 7 -12.81 -26.06 -15.65
CA ALA A 7 -11.71 -25.58 -16.46
C ALA A 7 -10.61 -25.01 -15.55
N ASN A 8 -9.34 -25.29 -15.89
CA ASN A 8 -8.22 -24.69 -15.17
C ASN A 8 -8.34 -23.16 -15.18
N ALA A 9 -7.96 -22.53 -14.07
CA ALA A 9 -7.89 -21.08 -14.01
C ALA A 9 -7.03 -20.54 -15.18
N PRO A 10 -7.41 -19.41 -15.80
CA PRO A 10 -6.68 -18.86 -16.95
C PRO A 10 -5.25 -18.40 -16.59
N GLU A 11 -4.94 -18.29 -15.30
CA GLU A 11 -3.61 -17.95 -14.79
C GLU A 11 -3.07 -19.05 -13.87
N SER A 12 -1.80 -19.39 -14.07
CA SER A 12 -1.12 -20.36 -13.21
C SER A 12 -0.58 -19.69 -11.94
N SER A 13 -0.73 -20.36 -10.79
CA SER A 13 -0.08 -19.91 -9.53
C SER A 13 1.44 -19.91 -9.60
N SER A 14 2.04 -20.64 -10.56
CA SER A 14 3.50 -20.65 -10.75
C SER A 14 4.07 -19.34 -11.33
N VAL A 15 3.21 -18.40 -11.73
CA VAL A 15 3.63 -17.06 -12.20
C VAL A 15 4.22 -16.23 -11.06
N VAL A 16 3.79 -16.47 -9.83
CA VAL A 16 4.32 -15.76 -8.64
C VAL A 16 5.19 -16.69 -7.81
N ASN A 17 6.38 -16.21 -7.45
CA ASN A 17 7.27 -16.91 -6.52
C ASN A 17 7.02 -16.41 -5.09
N ILE A 18 6.09 -17.06 -4.39
CA ILE A 18 5.78 -16.72 -3.00
C ILE A 18 6.86 -17.27 -2.08
N GLN A 19 7.52 -16.36 -1.37
CA GLN A 19 8.54 -16.71 -0.38
C GLN A 19 7.87 -17.33 0.86
N SER A 20 8.55 -18.25 1.54
CA SER A 20 8.07 -18.80 2.82
C SER A 20 7.96 -17.75 3.92
N ARG A 21 8.70 -16.63 3.79
CA ARG A 21 8.73 -15.54 4.77
C ARG A 21 9.07 -14.20 4.13
N TYR A 22 8.31 -13.17 4.49
CA TYR A 22 8.54 -11.79 4.07
C TYR A 22 8.98 -10.91 5.24
N GLN A 23 9.92 -10.01 4.95
CA GLN A 23 10.50 -9.05 5.88
C GLN A 23 9.79 -7.68 5.80
N LEU A 24 10.06 -6.79 6.76
CA LEU A 24 9.69 -5.37 6.65
C LEU A 24 10.52 -4.70 5.55
N PHE A 25 9.97 -3.69 4.89
CA PHE A 25 10.73 -2.88 3.93
C PHE A 25 10.98 -1.50 4.54
N ILE A 26 12.22 -1.24 4.94
CA ILE A 26 12.62 -0.01 5.60
C ILE A 26 13.92 0.51 4.97
N ASN A 27 13.93 1.79 4.62
CA ASN A 27 15.09 2.47 4.06
C ASN A 27 15.68 1.74 2.83
N GLY A 28 14.82 1.38 1.88
CA GLY A 28 15.20 0.72 0.63
C GLY A 28 15.57 -0.77 0.75
N ARG A 29 15.46 -1.37 1.93
CA ARG A 29 15.93 -2.74 2.22
C ARG A 29 14.88 -3.57 2.94
N PHE A 30 14.90 -4.88 2.68
CA PHE A 30 14.15 -5.85 3.46
C PHE A 30 14.92 -6.15 4.75
N VAL A 31 14.26 -5.97 5.90
CA VAL A 31 14.86 -6.11 7.23
C VAL A 31 14.00 -7.00 8.14
N ALA A 32 14.64 -7.85 8.92
CA ALA A 32 13.95 -8.67 9.91
C ALA A 32 13.31 -7.79 10.99
N PRO A 33 12.13 -8.17 11.54
CA PRO A 33 11.52 -7.45 12.63
C PRO A 33 12.38 -7.58 13.88
N LYS A 34 12.63 -6.47 14.60
CA LYS A 34 13.47 -6.49 15.80
C LYS A 34 12.91 -7.38 16.91
N SER A 35 11.60 -7.58 16.94
CA SER A 35 10.95 -8.50 17.88
C SER A 35 11.12 -9.96 17.52
N GLY A 36 11.60 -10.29 16.31
CA GLY A 36 11.65 -11.66 15.77
C GLY A 36 10.26 -12.27 15.50
N ARG A 37 9.16 -11.52 15.66
CA ARG A 37 7.79 -12.03 15.50
C ARG A 37 7.32 -11.98 14.06
N TYR A 38 6.57 -13.03 13.67
CA TYR A 38 5.92 -13.17 12.37
C TYR A 38 4.48 -13.61 12.57
N PHE A 39 3.62 -13.29 11.63
CA PHE A 39 2.25 -13.79 11.55
C PHE A 39 2.01 -14.46 10.19
N LYS A 40 1.00 -15.30 10.10
CA LYS A 40 0.66 -16.07 8.90
C LYS A 40 -0.38 -15.31 8.08
N SER A 41 -0.22 -15.31 6.75
CA SER A 41 -1.31 -15.08 5.82
C SER A 41 -1.84 -16.42 5.33
N ILE A 42 -3.14 -16.51 5.17
CA ILE A 42 -3.86 -17.71 4.78
C ILE A 42 -4.50 -17.47 3.43
N ASN A 43 -4.31 -18.38 2.49
CA ASN A 43 -5.07 -18.39 1.25
C ASN A 43 -6.54 -18.70 1.56
N PRO A 44 -7.48 -17.74 1.39
CA PRO A 44 -8.86 -17.94 1.81
C PRO A 44 -9.60 -18.99 0.96
N ALA A 45 -9.13 -19.29 -0.24
CA ALA A 45 -9.72 -20.31 -1.11
C ALA A 45 -9.40 -21.75 -0.66
N THR A 46 -8.26 -21.95 0.01
CA THR A 46 -7.80 -23.30 0.40
C THR A 46 -7.70 -23.50 1.89
N GLY A 47 -7.67 -22.43 2.68
CA GLY A 47 -7.40 -22.46 4.13
C GLY A 47 -5.94 -22.75 4.49
N ASN A 48 -5.04 -22.88 3.50
CA ASN A 48 -3.64 -23.18 3.74
C ASN A 48 -2.82 -21.90 4.02
N GLU A 49 -1.75 -22.06 4.78
CA GLU A 49 -0.76 -20.98 4.96
C GLU A 49 -0.14 -20.61 3.61
N LEU A 50 -0.20 -19.33 3.26
CA LEU A 50 0.37 -18.78 2.06
C LEU A 50 1.83 -18.38 2.29
N SER A 51 2.09 -17.66 3.38
CA SER A 51 3.41 -17.19 3.78
C SER A 51 3.39 -16.64 5.21
N GLN A 52 4.59 -16.34 5.74
CA GLN A 52 4.77 -15.63 7.01
C GLN A 52 5.24 -14.20 6.77
N PHE A 53 4.69 -13.26 7.51
CA PHE A 53 5.00 -11.84 7.41
C PHE A 53 5.53 -11.27 8.72
N ALA A 54 6.55 -10.43 8.63
CA ALA A 54 7.16 -9.78 9.78
C ALA A 54 6.13 -8.93 10.55
N SER A 55 6.12 -9.02 11.88
CA SER A 55 5.29 -8.18 12.75
C SER A 55 6.15 -7.04 13.30
N ALA A 56 5.92 -5.82 12.81
CA ALA A 56 6.70 -4.65 13.20
C ALA A 56 6.48 -4.31 14.69
N SER A 57 7.57 -4.09 15.40
CA SER A 57 7.59 -3.53 16.75
C SER A 57 7.61 -2.01 16.72
N GLU A 58 7.43 -1.36 17.86
CA GLU A 58 7.56 0.11 17.99
C GLU A 58 8.92 0.61 17.49
N SER A 59 10.00 -0.13 17.76
CA SER A 59 11.33 0.23 17.29
C SER A 59 11.51 0.09 15.77
N ASP A 60 10.74 -0.80 15.10
CA ASP A 60 10.71 -0.90 13.65
C ASP A 60 9.91 0.25 13.03
N ILE A 61 8.79 0.63 13.68
CA ILE A 61 7.99 1.80 13.28
C ILE A 61 8.84 3.07 13.38
N ASP A 62 9.55 3.26 14.50
CA ASP A 62 10.46 4.39 14.69
C ASP A 62 11.56 4.44 13.62
N ALA A 63 12.15 3.29 13.28
CA ALA A 63 13.15 3.21 12.22
C ALA A 63 12.56 3.57 10.85
N ALA A 64 11.34 3.12 10.52
CA ALA A 64 10.66 3.44 9.27
C ALA A 64 10.33 4.93 9.17
N VAL A 65 9.81 5.54 10.24
CA VAL A 65 9.49 6.97 10.27
C VAL A 65 10.75 7.83 10.21
N LYS A 66 11.84 7.45 10.88
CA LYS A 66 13.14 8.12 10.79
C LYS A 66 13.72 8.03 9.38
N ALA A 67 13.63 6.87 8.72
CA ALA A 67 14.05 6.71 7.34
C ALA A 67 13.26 7.62 6.40
N ALA A 68 11.91 7.65 6.54
CA ALA A 68 11.05 8.53 5.78
C ALA A 68 11.39 10.01 5.98
N ARG A 69 11.62 10.44 7.23
CA ARG A 69 12.03 11.83 7.57
C ARG A 69 13.38 12.17 6.98
N SER A 70 14.35 11.25 7.05
CA SER A 70 15.68 11.45 6.47
C SER A 70 15.61 11.60 4.94
N ALA A 71 14.87 10.71 4.26
CA ALA A 71 14.65 10.78 2.82
C ALA A 71 13.95 12.08 2.41
N LEU A 72 12.91 12.49 3.13
CA LEU A 72 12.25 13.77 2.90
C LEU A 72 13.24 14.93 2.90
N ASN A 73 14.06 15.05 3.93
CA ASN A 73 14.94 16.22 4.12
C ASN A 73 16.20 16.20 3.25
N LYS A 74 16.72 15.02 2.92
CA LYS A 74 18.03 14.89 2.26
C LYS A 74 17.97 14.68 0.76
N THR A 75 16.92 13.99 0.28
CA THR A 75 16.82 13.55 -1.11
C THR A 75 15.51 13.98 -1.77
N TRP A 76 14.36 13.53 -1.26
CA TRP A 76 13.08 13.66 -1.95
C TRP A 76 12.61 15.10 -2.13
N SER A 77 12.76 15.95 -1.12
CA SER A 77 12.41 17.38 -1.19
C SER A 77 13.33 18.20 -2.11
N LYS A 78 14.50 17.66 -2.46
CA LYS A 78 15.45 18.31 -3.37
C LYS A 78 15.18 18.01 -4.83
N LEU A 79 14.39 16.96 -5.11
CA LEU A 79 14.00 16.62 -6.46
C LEU A 79 12.94 17.60 -6.97
N SER A 80 13.09 18.02 -8.21
CA SER A 80 12.05 18.75 -8.91
C SER A 80 10.78 17.90 -9.05
N ALA A 81 9.66 18.55 -9.29
CA ALA A 81 8.39 17.86 -9.54
C ALA A 81 8.48 16.90 -10.74
N ASN A 82 9.17 17.31 -11.80
CA ASN A 82 9.42 16.48 -12.98
C ASN A 82 10.25 15.22 -12.66
N GLU A 83 11.29 15.34 -11.84
CA GLU A 83 12.11 14.20 -11.42
C GLU A 83 11.28 13.21 -10.60
N ARG A 84 10.43 13.68 -9.66
CA ARG A 84 9.51 12.81 -8.93
C ARG A 84 8.53 12.10 -9.88
N GLY A 85 8.01 12.81 -10.89
CA GLY A 85 7.15 12.24 -11.92
C GLY A 85 7.80 11.08 -12.68
N LYS A 86 9.10 11.17 -12.97
CA LYS A 86 9.85 10.08 -13.63
C LYS A 86 9.89 8.79 -12.80
N TYR A 87 10.02 8.88 -11.46
CA TYR A 87 9.96 7.71 -10.59
C TYR A 87 8.57 7.07 -10.60
N LEU A 88 7.50 7.88 -10.52
CA LEU A 88 6.13 7.36 -10.61
C LEU A 88 5.88 6.67 -11.95
N PHE A 89 6.39 7.23 -13.04
CA PHE A 89 6.27 6.64 -14.37
C PHE A 89 7.00 5.29 -14.45
N ARG A 90 8.22 5.17 -13.91
CA ARG A 90 8.95 3.90 -13.82
C ARG A 90 8.17 2.86 -13.02
N ILE A 91 7.64 3.23 -11.85
CA ILE A 91 6.81 2.37 -11.01
C ILE A 91 5.61 1.85 -11.81
N ALA A 92 4.89 2.73 -12.52
CA ALA A 92 3.75 2.34 -13.35
C ALA A 92 4.13 1.33 -14.44
N ARG A 93 5.26 1.55 -15.11
CA ARG A 93 5.78 0.63 -16.14
C ARG A 93 6.12 -0.73 -15.58
N ILE A 94 6.83 -0.78 -14.44
CA ILE A 94 7.19 -2.05 -13.79
C ILE A 94 5.92 -2.79 -13.32
N LEU A 95 4.91 -2.09 -12.80
CA LEU A 95 3.63 -2.70 -12.44
C LEU A 95 2.93 -3.30 -13.66
N GLN A 96 2.96 -2.64 -14.82
CA GLN A 96 2.42 -3.21 -16.07
C GLN A 96 3.20 -4.46 -16.51
N GLU A 97 4.52 -4.43 -16.45
CA GLU A 97 5.38 -5.56 -16.82
C GLU A 97 5.17 -6.78 -15.92
N ARG A 98 4.89 -6.54 -14.63
CA ARG A 98 4.63 -7.56 -13.62
C ARG A 98 3.14 -7.79 -13.35
N ALA A 99 2.24 -7.31 -14.22
CA ALA A 99 0.80 -7.31 -13.96
C ALA A 99 0.24 -8.70 -13.66
N ARG A 100 0.67 -9.74 -14.40
CA ARG A 100 0.23 -11.13 -14.16
C ARG A 100 0.65 -11.64 -12.78
N GLU A 101 1.89 -11.38 -12.38
CA GLU A 101 2.42 -11.75 -11.08
C GLU A 101 1.61 -11.10 -9.95
N PHE A 102 1.37 -9.81 -10.04
CA PHE A 102 0.56 -9.09 -9.06
C PHE A 102 -0.89 -9.57 -9.01
N ALA A 103 -1.52 -9.84 -10.16
CA ALA A 103 -2.89 -10.34 -10.22
C ALA A 103 -3.04 -11.70 -9.53
N VAL A 104 -2.12 -12.61 -9.78
CA VAL A 104 -2.12 -13.94 -9.15
C VAL A 104 -1.82 -13.82 -7.65
N ALA A 105 -0.84 -12.99 -7.25
CA ALA A 105 -0.53 -12.75 -5.84
C ALA A 105 -1.73 -12.17 -5.09
N GLU A 106 -2.42 -11.17 -5.67
CA GLU A 106 -3.59 -10.55 -5.06
C GLU A 106 -4.75 -11.55 -4.92
N THR A 107 -4.99 -12.38 -5.93
CA THR A 107 -6.02 -13.42 -5.85
C THR A 107 -5.71 -14.46 -4.78
N LEU A 108 -4.46 -14.89 -4.63
CA LEU A 108 -4.06 -15.88 -3.63
C LEU A 108 -4.15 -15.33 -2.20
N ASP A 109 -3.81 -14.07 -1.99
CA ASP A 109 -3.75 -13.42 -0.67
C ASP A 109 -5.13 -12.89 -0.23
N ASN A 110 -5.94 -12.38 -1.17
CA ASN A 110 -7.24 -11.76 -0.91
C ASN A 110 -8.42 -12.72 -1.09
N GLY A 111 -8.31 -13.67 -2.00
CA GLY A 111 -9.40 -14.61 -2.35
C GLY A 111 -10.35 -14.09 -3.43
N LYS A 112 -10.17 -12.89 -3.98
CA LYS A 112 -11.02 -12.40 -5.06
C LYS A 112 -10.77 -13.16 -6.37
N PRO A 113 -11.77 -13.22 -7.27
CA PRO A 113 -11.58 -13.86 -8.57
C PRO A 113 -10.42 -13.27 -9.35
N ILE A 114 -9.62 -14.12 -10.00
CA ILE A 114 -8.47 -13.69 -10.82
C ILE A 114 -8.87 -12.68 -11.91
N ARG A 115 -10.09 -12.78 -12.43
CA ARG A 115 -10.64 -11.83 -13.39
C ARG A 115 -10.65 -10.41 -12.84
N GLU A 116 -11.08 -10.21 -11.59
CA GLU A 116 -11.15 -8.90 -10.96
C GLU A 116 -9.75 -8.32 -10.73
N SER A 117 -8.84 -9.13 -10.18
CA SER A 117 -7.45 -8.71 -9.96
C SER A 117 -6.77 -8.36 -11.28
N ARG A 118 -6.87 -9.25 -12.32
CA ARG A 118 -6.16 -9.11 -13.57
C ARG A 118 -6.72 -7.99 -14.47
N ASP A 119 -8.05 -7.90 -14.60
CA ASP A 119 -8.68 -7.03 -15.59
C ASP A 119 -9.03 -5.64 -15.01
N THR A 120 -9.08 -5.51 -13.70
CA THR A 120 -9.50 -4.27 -13.01
C THR A 120 -8.43 -3.74 -12.07
N ASP A 121 -8.09 -4.45 -10.98
CA ASP A 121 -7.33 -3.88 -9.86
C ASP A 121 -5.90 -3.50 -10.25
N ILE A 122 -5.19 -4.44 -10.88
CA ILE A 122 -3.78 -4.22 -11.24
C ILE A 122 -3.63 -3.17 -12.35
N PRO A 123 -4.43 -3.20 -13.44
CA PRO A 123 -4.40 -2.12 -14.44
C PRO A 123 -4.71 -0.75 -13.85
N LEU A 124 -5.73 -0.63 -12.98
CA LEU A 124 -6.08 0.62 -12.32
C LEU A 124 -4.96 1.11 -11.39
N ALA A 125 -4.30 0.22 -10.64
CA ALA A 125 -3.17 0.58 -9.81
C ALA A 125 -2.04 1.22 -10.64
N ALA A 126 -1.68 0.63 -11.79
CA ALA A 126 -0.70 1.21 -12.72
C ALA A 126 -1.16 2.56 -13.28
N GLN A 127 -2.45 2.67 -13.65
CA GLN A 127 -3.02 3.93 -14.16
C GLN A 127 -2.94 5.06 -13.14
N HIS A 128 -3.14 4.79 -11.84
CA HIS A 128 -2.97 5.79 -10.79
C HIS A 128 -1.55 6.33 -10.71
N PHE A 129 -0.54 5.49 -10.86
CA PHE A 129 0.84 5.95 -10.90
C PHE A 129 1.12 6.79 -12.16
N PHE A 130 0.64 6.38 -13.35
CA PHE A 130 0.75 7.19 -14.58
C PHE A 130 0.05 8.54 -14.44
N TYR A 131 -1.17 8.56 -13.93
CA TYR A 131 -1.95 9.78 -13.72
C TYR A 131 -1.19 10.77 -12.83
N HIS A 132 -0.70 10.31 -11.68
CA HIS A 132 0.02 11.18 -10.76
C HIS A 132 1.43 11.53 -11.24
N ALA A 133 2.06 10.71 -12.06
CA ALA A 133 3.29 11.06 -12.75
C ALA A 133 3.08 12.28 -13.67
N GLY A 134 1.98 12.29 -14.44
CA GLY A 134 1.60 13.40 -15.29
C GLY A 134 1.14 14.66 -14.55
N TRP A 135 0.72 14.52 -13.28
CA TRP A 135 0.33 15.66 -12.44
C TRP A 135 1.49 16.26 -11.64
N ALA A 136 2.58 15.52 -11.43
CA ALA A 136 3.68 15.95 -10.57
C ALA A 136 4.22 17.33 -10.97
N ASP A 137 4.48 17.56 -12.26
CA ASP A 137 5.02 18.82 -12.78
C ASP A 137 3.95 19.90 -13.05
N LYS A 138 2.67 19.54 -13.00
CA LYS A 138 1.55 20.47 -13.23
C LYS A 138 1.01 21.09 -11.95
N LEU A 139 1.37 20.54 -10.80
CA LEU A 139 0.83 20.96 -9.52
C LEU A 139 1.04 22.46 -9.26
N ASP A 140 2.21 22.97 -9.59
CA ASP A 140 2.59 24.37 -9.40
C ASP A 140 1.77 25.35 -10.27
N HIS A 141 1.13 24.86 -11.36
CA HIS A 141 0.27 25.66 -12.22
C HIS A 141 -1.18 25.78 -11.67
N VAL A 142 -1.61 24.82 -10.86
CA VAL A 142 -3.00 24.77 -10.34
C VAL A 142 -3.10 25.10 -8.87
N VAL A 143 -2.02 24.91 -8.12
CA VAL A 143 -1.97 25.19 -6.68
C VAL A 143 -0.87 26.21 -6.40
N LYS A 144 -1.22 27.32 -5.80
CA LYS A 144 -0.26 28.36 -5.44
C LYS A 144 0.64 27.89 -4.30
N ASN A 145 1.96 27.83 -4.55
CA ASN A 145 2.98 27.44 -3.56
C ASN A 145 2.66 26.09 -2.85
N PRO A 146 2.48 24.98 -3.60
CA PRO A 146 2.18 23.69 -2.98
C PRO A 146 3.35 23.25 -2.10
N LYS A 147 3.03 22.75 -0.90
CA LYS A 147 4.02 22.23 0.04
C LYS A 147 3.63 20.80 0.44
N PRO A 148 4.59 19.87 0.53
CA PRO A 148 4.32 18.55 1.08
C PRO A 148 3.93 18.65 2.57
N TYR A 149 3.08 17.74 3.03
CA TYR A 149 2.80 17.60 4.45
C TYR A 149 4.02 17.10 5.22
N GLY A 150 4.78 16.18 4.62
CA GLY A 150 5.95 15.58 5.25
C GLY A 150 5.94 14.05 5.18
N VAL A 151 6.05 13.39 6.34
CA VAL A 151 5.95 11.94 6.46
C VAL A 151 4.47 11.54 6.58
N VAL A 152 3.99 10.73 5.64
CA VAL A 152 2.60 10.26 5.58
C VAL A 152 2.51 8.82 6.06
N ALA A 153 1.80 8.58 7.17
CA ALA A 153 1.37 7.25 7.55
C ALA A 153 0.15 6.84 6.72
N GLN A 154 0.24 5.71 6.06
CA GLN A 154 -0.82 5.18 5.21
C GLN A 154 -1.27 3.82 5.72
N ILE A 155 -2.58 3.66 5.94
CA ILE A 155 -3.18 2.41 6.38
C ILE A 155 -4.26 2.04 5.37
N ILE A 156 -4.17 0.84 4.82
CA ILE A 156 -5.04 0.36 3.75
C ILE A 156 -5.81 -0.89 4.18
N PRO A 157 -7.03 -1.07 3.67
CA PRO A 157 -7.87 -2.23 3.95
C PRO A 157 -7.47 -3.43 3.10
N TRP A 158 -8.18 -4.54 3.34
CA TRP A 158 -7.92 -5.83 2.70
C TRP A 158 -8.63 -6.02 1.34
N ASN A 159 -9.70 -5.27 1.07
CA ASN A 159 -10.57 -5.55 -0.08
C ASN A 159 -9.97 -5.18 -1.46
N PHE A 160 -9.09 -4.17 -1.52
CA PHE A 160 -8.36 -3.75 -2.72
C PHE A 160 -6.89 -3.45 -2.39
N PRO A 161 -6.07 -4.47 -2.06
CA PRO A 161 -4.74 -4.26 -1.49
C PRO A 161 -3.83 -3.36 -2.34
N LEU A 162 -3.53 -3.75 -3.58
CA LEU A 162 -2.62 -2.98 -4.43
C LEU A 162 -3.27 -1.67 -4.91
N LEU A 163 -4.56 -1.67 -5.21
CA LEU A 163 -5.26 -0.48 -5.69
C LEU A 163 -5.30 0.61 -4.61
N MET A 164 -5.62 0.24 -3.35
CA MET A 164 -5.61 1.20 -2.24
C MET A 164 -4.21 1.70 -1.89
N LEU A 165 -3.19 0.86 -2.05
CA LEU A 165 -1.79 1.27 -1.97
C LEU A 165 -1.50 2.35 -3.03
N ALA A 166 -1.84 2.10 -4.29
CA ALA A 166 -1.60 3.04 -5.38
C ALA A 166 -2.34 4.38 -5.16
N TRP A 167 -3.60 4.34 -4.71
CA TRP A 167 -4.40 5.54 -4.41
C TRP A 167 -3.81 6.43 -3.33
N LYS A 168 -2.96 5.88 -2.47
CA LYS A 168 -2.32 6.63 -1.38
C LYS A 168 -0.87 6.99 -1.68
N ILE A 169 -0.08 6.04 -2.21
CA ILE A 169 1.35 6.26 -2.49
C ILE A 169 1.53 7.22 -3.66
N ALA A 170 0.84 7.02 -4.79
CA ALA A 170 1.06 7.81 -5.98
C ALA A 170 0.85 9.31 -5.75
N PRO A 171 -0.28 9.80 -5.19
CA PRO A 171 -0.44 11.23 -4.91
C PRO A 171 0.54 11.74 -3.84
N ALA A 172 0.87 10.93 -2.83
CA ALA A 172 1.82 11.34 -1.79
C ALA A 172 3.21 11.61 -2.38
N LEU A 173 3.70 10.72 -3.23
CA LEU A 173 5.00 10.87 -3.88
C LEU A 173 5.00 12.03 -4.89
N ALA A 174 3.97 12.17 -5.72
CA ALA A 174 3.84 13.26 -6.69
C ALA A 174 3.94 14.63 -6.01
N THR A 175 3.31 14.76 -4.84
CA THR A 175 3.28 16.01 -4.05
C THR A 175 4.48 16.17 -3.10
N GLY A 176 5.51 15.33 -3.22
CA GLY A 176 6.78 15.49 -2.51
C GLY A 176 6.81 14.94 -1.09
N ASN A 177 5.81 14.16 -0.67
CA ASN A 177 5.79 13.49 0.63
C ASN A 177 6.59 12.18 0.60
N THR A 178 6.98 11.69 1.79
CA THR A 178 7.49 10.34 2.01
C THR A 178 6.46 9.51 2.77
N VAL A 179 6.57 8.19 2.68
CA VAL A 179 5.50 7.28 3.10
C VAL A 179 6.00 6.20 4.04
N VAL A 180 5.19 5.92 5.07
CA VAL A 180 5.22 4.67 5.84
C VAL A 180 3.85 4.01 5.68
N LEU A 181 3.79 2.91 4.92
CA LEU A 181 2.55 2.19 4.63
C LEU A 181 2.42 0.96 5.54
N LYS A 182 1.20 0.75 6.08
CA LYS A 182 0.79 -0.49 6.74
C LYS A 182 -0.39 -1.10 5.98
N PRO A 183 -0.20 -2.23 5.28
CA PRO A 183 -1.30 -2.99 4.69
C PRO A 183 -2.14 -3.70 5.76
N ALA A 184 -3.34 -4.16 5.40
CA ALA A 184 -4.10 -5.06 6.25
C ALA A 184 -3.29 -6.33 6.54
N GLU A 185 -3.41 -6.88 7.73
CA GLU A 185 -2.70 -8.10 8.14
C GLU A 185 -3.14 -9.33 7.37
N THR A 186 -4.34 -9.34 6.83
CA THR A 186 -4.89 -10.44 6.03
C THR A 186 -4.42 -10.42 4.57
N THR A 187 -3.93 -9.27 4.06
CA THR A 187 -3.53 -9.12 2.65
C THR A 187 -2.24 -8.29 2.49
N PRO A 188 -1.10 -8.73 3.07
CA PRO A 188 0.13 -7.97 3.04
C PRO A 188 1.00 -8.22 1.80
N LEU A 189 0.74 -9.29 1.03
CA LEU A 189 1.65 -9.82 0.02
C LEU A 189 1.96 -8.80 -1.09
N THR A 190 0.93 -8.23 -1.71
CA THR A 190 1.11 -7.30 -2.83
C THR A 190 1.82 -6.01 -2.42
N ALA A 191 1.69 -5.58 -1.16
CA ALA A 191 2.45 -4.45 -0.64
C ALA A 191 3.96 -4.74 -0.57
N LEU A 192 4.37 -5.96 -0.20
CA LEU A 192 5.78 -6.33 -0.16
C LEU A 192 6.35 -6.67 -1.55
N LEU A 193 5.53 -7.16 -2.48
CA LEU A 193 5.92 -7.21 -3.90
C LEU A 193 6.10 -5.80 -4.47
N PHE A 194 5.28 -4.83 -4.07
CA PHE A 194 5.46 -3.43 -4.44
C PHE A 194 6.76 -2.82 -3.89
N ALA A 195 7.25 -3.26 -2.74
CA ALA A 195 8.57 -2.89 -2.24
C ALA A 195 9.69 -3.25 -3.24
N GLN A 196 9.58 -4.41 -3.91
CA GLN A 196 10.51 -4.80 -4.97
C GLN A 196 10.39 -3.87 -6.19
N VAL A 197 9.18 -3.43 -6.52
CA VAL A 197 8.96 -2.42 -7.59
C VAL A 197 9.65 -1.11 -7.24
N CYS A 198 9.60 -0.67 -5.97
CA CYS A 198 10.34 0.53 -5.53
C CYS A 198 11.85 0.37 -5.74
N GLN A 199 12.43 -0.81 -5.44
CA GLN A 199 13.84 -1.09 -5.67
C GLN A 199 14.17 -1.11 -7.18
N GLN A 200 13.36 -1.78 -8.00
CA GLN A 200 13.53 -1.84 -9.45
C GLN A 200 13.40 -0.46 -10.13
N ALA A 201 12.55 0.40 -9.58
CA ALA A 201 12.41 1.78 -10.04
C ALA A 201 13.54 2.70 -9.57
N GLU A 202 14.48 2.17 -8.77
CA GLU A 202 15.57 2.93 -8.14
C GLU A 202 15.07 4.11 -7.30
N LEU A 203 13.89 3.91 -6.63
CA LEU A 203 13.34 4.94 -5.76
C LEU A 203 14.31 5.21 -4.60
N PRO A 204 14.64 6.48 -4.28
CA PRO A 204 15.59 6.78 -3.22
C PRO A 204 15.22 6.13 -1.88
N ASP A 205 16.21 5.60 -1.20
CA ASP A 205 16.04 4.89 0.08
C ASP A 205 15.24 5.72 1.09
N GLY A 206 14.27 5.09 1.74
CA GLY A 206 13.43 5.72 2.75
C GLY A 206 12.22 6.53 2.22
N VAL A 207 12.11 6.79 0.92
CA VAL A 207 10.95 7.50 0.34
C VAL A 207 9.66 6.70 0.54
N VAL A 208 9.71 5.40 0.36
CA VAL A 208 8.63 4.45 0.70
C VAL A 208 9.17 3.44 1.70
N ASN A 209 8.42 3.25 2.79
CA ASN A 209 8.65 2.21 3.78
C ASN A 209 7.36 1.42 3.97
N ILE A 210 7.45 0.10 4.11
CA ILE A 210 6.29 -0.77 4.27
C ILE A 210 6.52 -1.63 5.51
N ILE A 211 5.63 -1.48 6.48
CA ILE A 211 5.63 -2.23 7.73
C ILE A 211 4.38 -3.08 7.81
N THR A 212 4.54 -4.33 8.13
CA THR A 212 3.44 -5.27 8.33
C THR A 212 3.19 -5.50 9.83
N GLY A 213 1.98 -5.87 10.18
CA GLY A 213 1.54 -6.09 11.55
C GLY A 213 0.04 -5.87 11.72
N ASP A 214 -0.45 -6.04 12.93
CA ASP A 214 -1.86 -5.96 13.31
C ASP A 214 -2.37 -4.52 13.55
N GLY A 215 -3.54 -4.41 14.19
CA GLY A 215 -4.12 -3.12 14.57
C GLY A 215 -3.27 -2.33 15.58
N VAL A 216 -2.49 -3.01 16.44
CA VAL A 216 -1.58 -2.35 17.39
C VAL A 216 -0.44 -1.65 16.65
N THR A 217 0.12 -2.31 15.62
CA THR A 217 1.12 -1.70 14.73
C THR A 217 0.56 -0.44 14.06
N GLY A 218 -0.69 -0.50 13.56
CA GLY A 218 -1.37 0.66 12.97
C GLY A 218 -1.57 1.80 13.97
N ALA A 219 -2.02 1.50 15.18
CA ALA A 219 -2.23 2.49 16.24
C ALA A 219 -0.93 3.18 16.67
N ASN A 220 0.16 2.43 16.79
CA ASN A 220 1.48 2.98 17.13
C ASN A 220 2.03 3.86 16.01
N LEU A 221 1.83 3.49 14.74
CA LEU A 221 2.19 4.33 13.60
C LEU A 221 1.42 5.66 13.60
N VAL A 222 0.10 5.63 13.84
CA VAL A 222 -0.75 6.83 13.91
C VAL A 222 -0.29 7.78 15.03
N LYS A 223 0.07 7.24 16.20
CA LYS A 223 0.52 8.02 17.36
C LYS A 223 1.94 8.54 17.22
N HIS A 224 2.76 7.98 16.34
CA HIS A 224 4.19 8.30 16.26
C HIS A 224 4.43 9.79 16.01
N PRO A 225 5.23 10.49 16.83
CA PRO A 225 5.39 11.97 16.77
C PRO A 225 6.02 12.46 15.45
N GLY A 226 6.80 11.63 14.78
CA GLY A 226 7.43 11.95 13.50
C GLY A 226 6.51 11.82 12.26
N VAL A 227 5.24 11.49 12.45
CA VAL A 227 4.21 11.43 11.37
C VAL A 227 3.48 12.77 11.31
N ASP A 228 3.37 13.35 10.12
CA ASP A 228 2.71 14.64 9.88
C ASP A 228 1.28 14.47 9.37
N LYS A 229 1.03 13.44 8.56
CA LYS A 229 -0.29 13.16 7.95
C LYS A 229 -0.64 11.69 8.05
N ILE A 230 -1.93 11.44 8.22
CA ILE A 230 -2.51 10.10 8.19
C ILE A 230 -3.48 9.99 7.01
N ALA A 231 -3.31 8.94 6.21
CA ALA A 231 -4.23 8.57 5.13
C ALA A 231 -4.76 7.16 5.41
N PHE A 232 -5.98 7.08 5.91
CA PHE A 232 -6.63 5.84 6.31
C PHE A 232 -7.81 5.52 5.37
N THR A 233 -7.93 4.24 5.02
CA THR A 233 -9.16 3.64 4.49
C THR A 233 -9.39 2.34 5.24
N GLY A 234 -10.61 2.13 5.73
CA GLY A 234 -11.00 0.97 6.52
C GLY A 234 -12.34 1.19 7.22
N SER A 235 -12.59 0.51 8.34
CA SER A 235 -13.85 0.63 9.05
C SER A 235 -14.08 2.02 9.64
N THR A 236 -15.35 2.41 9.73
CA THR A 236 -15.78 3.66 10.36
C THR A 236 -15.32 3.78 11.80
N GLU A 237 -15.32 2.65 12.53
CA GLU A 237 -14.92 2.60 13.93
C GLU A 237 -13.44 2.94 14.11
N VAL A 238 -12.57 2.32 13.32
CA VAL A 238 -11.13 2.61 13.34
C VAL A 238 -10.86 4.05 12.89
N GLY A 239 -11.58 4.55 11.89
CA GLY A 239 -11.47 5.96 11.47
C GLY A 239 -11.80 6.95 12.59
N LYS A 240 -12.88 6.69 13.37
CA LYS A 240 -13.22 7.48 14.56
C LYS A 240 -12.14 7.38 15.65
N ALA A 241 -11.55 6.21 15.87
CA ALA A 241 -10.47 6.02 16.84
C ALA A 241 -9.20 6.82 16.42
N ILE A 242 -8.86 6.82 15.15
CA ILE A 242 -7.76 7.64 14.60
C ILE A 242 -8.05 9.12 14.82
N ALA A 243 -9.25 9.61 14.46
CA ALA A 243 -9.62 11.02 14.64
C ALA A 243 -9.49 11.47 16.10
N ARG A 244 -9.96 10.66 17.06
CA ARG A 244 -9.81 10.94 18.49
C ARG A 244 -8.34 10.97 18.92
N SER A 245 -7.53 10.05 18.40
CA SER A 245 -6.11 9.90 18.75
C SER A 245 -5.26 11.11 18.33
N ILE A 246 -5.68 11.84 17.29
CA ILE A 246 -4.92 12.98 16.75
C ILE A 246 -5.54 14.34 17.05
N ALA A 247 -6.70 14.40 17.71
CA ALA A 247 -7.48 15.62 17.92
C ALA A 247 -6.69 16.78 18.54
N ASN A 248 -5.72 16.48 19.41
CA ASN A 248 -4.88 17.49 20.08
C ASN A 248 -3.46 17.55 19.49
N THR A 249 -3.29 17.21 18.22
CA THR A 249 -1.99 17.22 17.53
C THR A 249 -2.03 18.09 16.29
N SER A 250 -0.89 18.42 15.71
CA SER A 250 -0.78 19.12 14.43
C SER A 250 -0.97 18.19 13.22
N LYS A 251 -1.25 16.90 13.42
CA LYS A 251 -1.40 15.92 12.35
C LYS A 251 -2.66 16.17 11.52
N VAL A 252 -2.54 16.04 10.21
CA VAL A 252 -3.67 16.10 9.29
C VAL A 252 -4.14 14.68 8.97
N ALA A 253 -5.44 14.45 8.90
CA ALA A 253 -5.99 13.15 8.50
C ALA A 253 -6.89 13.25 7.27
N THR A 254 -6.78 12.25 6.41
CA THR A 254 -7.78 11.91 5.40
C THR A 254 -8.31 10.53 5.75
N LEU A 255 -9.59 10.47 6.10
CA LEU A 255 -10.27 9.25 6.54
C LEU A 255 -11.34 8.88 5.51
N ARG A 256 -11.35 7.61 5.09
CA ARG A 256 -12.36 7.06 4.18
C ARG A 256 -12.88 5.75 4.76
N SER A 257 -14.21 5.62 4.82
CA SER A 257 -14.84 4.35 5.19
C SER A 257 -14.99 3.47 3.95
N GLU A 258 -14.63 2.21 4.08
CA GLU A 258 -14.89 1.16 3.07
C GLU A 258 -16.32 0.62 3.18
N GLU A 259 -16.93 0.69 4.37
CA GLU A 259 -18.25 0.13 4.67
C GLU A 259 -19.36 0.83 3.87
N HIS A 260 -19.32 2.14 3.76
CA HIS A 260 -20.32 2.89 2.99
C HIS A 260 -20.27 2.62 1.48
N THR A 261 -19.12 2.24 0.94
CA THR A 261 -19.00 1.89 -0.48
C THR A 261 -19.67 0.55 -0.78
N SER A 262 -19.61 -0.40 0.14
CA SER A 262 -20.24 -1.71 0.02
C SER A 262 -21.76 -1.64 0.17
N GLU A 263 -22.28 -0.80 1.07
CA GLU A 263 -23.73 -0.60 1.25
C GLU A 263 -24.40 0.10 0.07
N LEU A 264 -23.73 1.07 -0.57
CA LEU A 264 -24.26 1.73 -1.75
C LEU A 264 -24.33 0.78 -2.95
N GLN A 265 -23.34 -0.07 -3.15
CA GLN A 265 -23.34 -1.08 -4.20
C GLN A 265 -24.45 -2.12 -4.00
N SER A 266 -24.73 -2.54 -2.76
CA SER A 266 -25.80 -3.50 -2.46
C SER A 266 -27.20 -2.90 -2.66
N ARG A 267 -27.39 -1.60 -2.44
CA ARG A 267 -28.69 -0.91 -2.66
C ARG A 267 -28.98 -0.66 -4.13
N GLU A 268 -27.98 -0.36 -4.95
CA GLU A 268 -28.15 -0.20 -6.40
C GLU A 268 -28.46 -1.53 -7.12
N THR A 269 -28.00 -2.67 -6.58
CA THR A 269 -28.24 -4.00 -7.17
C THR A 269 -29.64 -4.54 -6.85
N ILE A 270 -30.38 -3.95 -5.90
CA ILE A 270 -31.75 -4.39 -5.48
C ILE A 270 -32.86 -3.59 -6.20
N SER A 271 -32.54 -2.60 -7.01
CA SER A 271 -33.52 -1.74 -7.67
C SER A 271 -33.70 -1.99 -9.16
N TYR A 272 -33.52 -3.26 -9.62
CA TYR A 272 -33.93 -3.72 -10.96
C TYR A 272 -34.54 -5.11 -10.91
#